data_e456fef8be12a3e876818266ac79b15d
#
_entry.id   e456fef8be12a3e876818266ac79b15d
#
_cell.length_a   1.000
_cell.length_b   1.000
_cell.length_c   1.000
_cell.angle_alpha   90.00
_cell.angle_beta   90.00
_cell.angle_gamma   90.00
#
_symmetry.space_group_name_H-M   'P 1'
#
loop_
_entity.id
_entity.type
_entity.pdbx_description
1 polymer ?
#
loop_
_entity_poly.entity_id
_entity_poly.type
_entity_poly.pdbx_seq_one_letter_code
_entity_poly.pdbx_strand_id
1 'polypeptide(L)'
;MIPFCGKYINDKQGTHMKFTKHPVWAMAFRPFYSLAALYGALSVLLWGFGYTGTHELSGFYWHAHEMIWGYAGLVVIAFLLTAVATWTGQPPTRGGVLVGLTIFWLAARIAAFIPGWGASASGILGTLFFWYGAVCMALPVIRSQNQRNYVAVFALFVLGGTHAAFHVQLHNGNLGGLLSGLQSGLVMVSGFIGLIGTRIISFFTSKRLNVPQIPSPKWVAQASLWLPMLTAMLMAHGVMPWLSAAFAFAAGGIFSVQGYRWWYKPVLKEPMLWILFAGYLFTGLGLIAVGASYFKPAFLNLGVHLIGVGGIGVLTLGMMARTALGHTGNPIYPPPKAVPVAFWLMMAATAVRMVAVFSSGTAYTHSIRTSSVLFALALLVYAWKYIPWLIRPRSDGRPG
;
A
#
# COMPACT_ATOMS: atom_id res chain seq x y z
N MET A 1 32.45 -30.93 -0.86
CA MET A 1 33.50 -29.92 -0.71
C MET A 1 33.99 -29.53 -2.10
N ILE A 2 33.42 -28.50 -2.75
CA ILE A 2 33.90 -27.93 -4.01
C ILE A 2 33.84 -26.41 -3.84
N PRO A 3 34.93 -25.66 -3.91
CA PRO A 3 34.93 -24.21 -3.77
C PRO A 3 34.56 -23.56 -5.11
N PHE A 4 33.46 -22.81 -5.17
CA PHE A 4 33.18 -21.92 -6.29
C PHE A 4 34.04 -20.67 -6.18
N CYS A 5 35.17 -20.71 -6.88
CA CYS A 5 36.05 -19.59 -7.15
C CYS A 5 35.38 -18.70 -8.22
N GLY A 6 34.71 -17.62 -7.80
CA GLY A 6 34.16 -16.62 -8.72
C GLY A 6 35.27 -15.72 -9.24
N LYS A 7 35.74 -15.98 -10.47
CA LYS A 7 36.64 -15.10 -11.22
C LYS A 7 36.07 -13.68 -11.30
N TYR A 8 36.84 -12.71 -10.82
CA TYR A 8 36.67 -11.29 -11.11
C TYR A 8 36.89 -11.08 -12.62
N ILE A 9 35.81 -10.91 -13.35
CA ILE A 9 35.86 -10.42 -14.73
C ILE A 9 36.12 -8.93 -14.66
N ASN A 10 37.28 -8.54 -15.16
CA ASN A 10 37.72 -7.16 -15.29
C ASN A 10 36.87 -6.47 -16.38
N ASP A 11 35.86 -5.67 -15.99
CA ASP A 11 34.87 -5.11 -16.89
C ASP A 11 35.17 -3.64 -17.17
N LYS A 12 35.70 -3.41 -18.38
CA LYS A 12 35.92 -2.07 -18.97
C LYS A 12 34.66 -1.57 -19.72
N GLN A 13 33.46 -1.68 -19.14
CA GLN A 13 32.24 -1.07 -19.66
C GLN A 13 31.67 -0.06 -18.68
N GLY A 14 32.13 1.16 -18.78
CA GLY A 14 32.23 2.06 -17.64
C GLY A 14 31.14 3.08 -17.45
N THR A 15 29.91 3.06 -17.93
CA THR A 15 28.92 4.10 -17.56
C THR A 15 27.52 3.55 -17.21
N HIS A 16 27.01 2.57 -17.90
CA HIS A 16 25.69 1.99 -17.63
C HIS A 16 25.63 1.17 -16.32
N MET A 17 26.72 0.53 -15.91
CA MET A 17 26.76 -0.23 -14.66
C MET A 17 26.81 0.64 -13.39
N LYS A 18 27.25 1.90 -13.47
CA LYS A 18 27.29 2.80 -12.30
C LYS A 18 25.89 3.19 -11.80
N PHE A 19 24.93 3.42 -12.71
CA PHE A 19 23.58 3.84 -12.36
C PHE A 19 22.83 2.77 -11.56
N THR A 20 22.83 1.52 -12.02
CA THR A 20 22.13 0.40 -11.36
C THR A 20 22.78 -0.06 -10.06
N LYS A 21 24.02 0.40 -9.79
CA LYS A 21 24.74 0.16 -8.52
C LYS A 21 24.46 1.22 -7.46
N HIS A 22 23.75 2.30 -7.78
CA HIS A 22 23.42 3.33 -6.81
C HIS A 22 22.58 2.77 -5.65
N PRO A 23 22.79 3.19 -4.38
CA PRO A 23 22.09 2.66 -3.21
C PRO A 23 20.56 2.66 -3.32
N VAL A 24 19.98 3.61 -4.07
CA VAL A 24 18.52 3.64 -4.31
C VAL A 24 17.99 2.36 -4.97
N TRP A 25 18.82 1.66 -5.74
CA TRP A 25 18.47 0.41 -6.43
C TRP A 25 18.83 -0.86 -5.65
N ALA A 26 19.26 -0.71 -4.40
CA ALA A 26 19.67 -1.87 -3.59
C ALA A 26 18.48 -2.70 -3.09
N MET A 27 17.31 -2.08 -2.87
CA MET A 27 16.11 -2.74 -2.36
C MET A 27 14.84 -1.93 -2.71
N ALA A 28 13.72 -2.62 -2.93
CA ALA A 28 12.49 -2.02 -3.49
C ALA A 28 11.91 -0.85 -2.67
N PHE A 29 11.98 -0.90 -1.33
CA PHE A 29 11.46 0.18 -0.48
C PHE A 29 12.12 1.53 -0.76
N ARG A 30 13.38 1.57 -1.20
CA ARG A 30 14.14 2.81 -1.39
C ARG A 30 13.53 3.71 -2.46
N PRO A 31 13.44 3.30 -3.75
CA PRO A 31 12.82 4.14 -4.78
C PRO A 31 11.31 4.26 -4.56
N PHE A 32 10.64 3.16 -4.20
CA PHE A 32 9.18 3.13 -4.23
C PHE A 32 8.54 3.89 -3.07
N TYR A 33 9.11 3.93 -1.86
CA TYR A 33 8.58 4.76 -0.79
C TYR A 33 8.81 6.25 -1.06
N SER A 34 9.93 6.60 -1.72
CA SER A 34 10.17 7.97 -2.17
C SER A 34 9.12 8.41 -3.19
N LEU A 35 8.89 7.58 -4.21
CA LEU A 35 7.90 7.82 -5.25
C LEU A 35 6.47 7.83 -4.69
N ALA A 36 6.12 6.89 -3.81
CA ALA A 36 4.80 6.83 -3.19
C ALA A 36 4.49 8.07 -2.38
N ALA A 37 5.45 8.55 -1.56
CA ALA A 37 5.25 9.75 -0.77
C ALA A 37 5.06 11.00 -1.63
N LEU A 38 5.89 11.19 -2.66
CA LEU A 38 5.79 12.34 -3.56
C LEU A 38 4.53 12.27 -4.44
N TYR A 39 4.29 11.12 -5.04
CA TYR A 39 3.15 10.95 -5.94
C TYR A 39 1.80 10.94 -5.21
N GLY A 40 1.73 10.30 -4.04
CA GLY A 40 0.53 10.31 -3.20
C GLY A 40 0.17 11.74 -2.74
N ALA A 41 1.17 12.55 -2.36
CA ALA A 41 0.96 13.95 -2.03
C ALA A 41 0.48 14.75 -3.26
N LEU A 42 1.12 14.59 -4.41
CA LEU A 42 0.73 15.26 -5.65
C LEU A 42 -0.70 14.90 -6.05
N SER A 43 -1.02 13.60 -6.12
CA SER A 43 -2.32 13.13 -6.60
C SER A 43 -3.47 13.59 -5.73
N VAL A 44 -3.31 13.57 -4.40
CA VAL A 44 -4.37 14.02 -3.51
C VAL A 44 -4.57 15.54 -3.56
N LEU A 45 -3.50 16.32 -3.77
CA LEU A 45 -3.60 17.77 -3.95
C LEU A 45 -4.27 18.11 -5.28
N LEU A 46 -3.86 17.50 -6.38
CA LEU A 46 -4.49 17.70 -7.68
C LEU A 46 -6.00 17.49 -7.59
N TRP A 47 -6.44 16.39 -7.00
CA TRP A 47 -7.86 16.10 -6.77
C TRP A 47 -8.52 17.12 -5.86
N GLY A 48 -7.94 17.42 -4.70
CA GLY A 48 -8.49 18.35 -3.72
C GLY A 48 -8.68 19.78 -4.25
N PHE A 49 -7.88 20.18 -5.22
CA PHE A 49 -7.94 21.50 -5.86
C PHE A 49 -8.57 21.51 -7.25
N GLY A 50 -9.28 20.43 -7.61
CA GLY A 50 -10.22 20.43 -8.73
C GLY A 50 -9.65 19.90 -10.05
N TYR A 51 -8.52 19.15 -10.03
CA TYR A 51 -8.09 18.42 -11.22
C TYR A 51 -9.11 17.36 -11.60
N THR A 52 -9.58 17.42 -12.83
CA THR A 52 -10.68 16.57 -13.33
C THR A 52 -10.22 15.33 -14.10
N GLY A 53 -8.92 15.09 -14.20
CA GLY A 53 -8.40 13.98 -15.00
C GLY A 53 -8.44 14.26 -16.50
N THR A 54 -8.36 13.20 -17.31
CA THR A 54 -8.56 13.25 -18.77
C THR A 54 -10.02 12.93 -19.10
N HIS A 55 -10.41 13.07 -20.38
CA HIS A 55 -11.76 12.70 -20.84
C HIS A 55 -12.07 11.23 -20.54
N GLU A 56 -11.12 10.33 -20.77
CA GLU A 56 -11.29 8.88 -20.59
C GLU A 56 -11.25 8.47 -19.11
N LEU A 57 -10.27 8.99 -18.36
CA LEU A 57 -10.11 8.73 -16.93
C LEU A 57 -10.38 10.01 -16.14
N SER A 58 -11.66 10.33 -15.96
CA SER A 58 -12.11 11.63 -15.46
C SER A 58 -12.56 11.61 -13.99
N GLY A 59 -12.48 12.78 -13.36
CA GLY A 59 -13.06 13.07 -12.06
C GLY A 59 -12.57 12.17 -10.95
N PHE A 60 -13.51 11.66 -10.16
CA PHE A 60 -13.17 10.80 -9.02
C PHE A 60 -12.60 9.43 -9.45
N TYR A 61 -12.87 8.95 -10.69
CA TYR A 61 -12.28 7.72 -11.22
C TYR A 61 -10.77 7.84 -11.30
N TRP A 62 -10.26 8.98 -11.81
CA TRP A 62 -8.82 9.25 -11.81
C TRP A 62 -8.25 9.29 -10.39
N HIS A 63 -8.88 10.06 -9.49
CA HIS A 63 -8.44 10.14 -8.09
C HIS A 63 -8.35 8.76 -7.43
N ALA A 64 -9.43 7.99 -7.50
CA ALA A 64 -9.48 6.68 -6.87
C ALA A 64 -8.47 5.71 -7.49
N HIS A 65 -8.33 5.70 -8.82
CA HIS A 65 -7.35 4.89 -9.55
C HIS A 65 -5.93 5.20 -9.07
N GLU A 66 -5.55 6.49 -9.00
CA GLU A 66 -4.21 6.89 -8.59
C GLU A 66 -3.93 6.62 -7.11
N MET A 67 -4.93 6.75 -6.24
CA MET A 67 -4.74 6.46 -4.82
C MET A 67 -4.70 4.94 -4.53
N ILE A 68 -5.46 4.14 -5.26
CA ILE A 68 -5.51 2.68 -5.04
C ILE A 68 -4.28 2.00 -5.65
N TRP A 69 -4.06 2.16 -6.96
CA TRP A 69 -3.00 1.44 -7.67
C TRP A 69 -1.74 2.27 -7.85
N GLY A 70 -1.85 3.58 -8.02
CA GLY A 70 -0.70 4.47 -8.10
C GLY A 70 0.05 4.59 -6.77
N TYR A 71 -0.64 4.92 -5.68
CA TYR A 71 -0.05 5.11 -4.36
C TYR A 71 -0.01 3.82 -3.54
N ALA A 72 -1.18 3.29 -3.15
CA ALA A 72 -1.25 2.15 -2.24
C ALA A 72 -0.64 0.88 -2.85
N GLY A 73 -0.92 0.60 -4.12
CA GLY A 73 -0.35 -0.53 -4.86
C GLY A 73 1.17 -0.47 -4.95
N LEU A 74 1.75 0.74 -5.15
CA LEU A 74 3.20 0.93 -5.12
C LEU A 74 3.79 0.59 -3.75
N VAL A 75 3.14 1.03 -2.66
CA VAL A 75 3.59 0.71 -1.29
C VAL A 75 3.49 -0.78 -1.01
N VAL A 76 2.43 -1.46 -1.49
CA VAL A 76 2.29 -2.93 -1.36
C VAL A 76 3.46 -3.63 -2.06
N ILE A 77 3.76 -3.30 -3.32
CA ILE A 77 4.90 -3.86 -4.06
C ILE A 77 6.22 -3.57 -3.33
N ALA A 78 6.44 -2.33 -2.92
CA ALA A 78 7.65 -1.92 -2.21
C ALA A 78 7.88 -2.75 -0.95
N PHE A 79 6.82 -2.91 -0.14
CA PHE A 79 6.87 -3.68 1.09
C PHE A 79 7.12 -5.16 0.83
N LEU A 80 6.36 -5.78 -0.07
CA LEU A 80 6.45 -7.22 -0.33
C LEU A 80 7.79 -7.62 -0.93
N LEU A 81 8.31 -6.87 -1.91
CA LEU A 81 9.63 -7.12 -2.50
C LEU A 81 10.79 -6.86 -1.53
N THR A 82 10.58 -6.04 -0.50
CA THR A 82 11.54 -5.86 0.58
C THR A 82 11.47 -7.00 1.60
N ALA A 83 10.26 -7.34 2.04
CA ALA A 83 10.03 -8.33 3.08
C ALA A 83 10.33 -9.76 2.63
N VAL A 84 10.11 -10.07 1.34
CA VAL A 84 10.34 -11.42 0.81
C VAL A 84 11.80 -11.87 0.96
N ALA A 85 12.76 -10.95 0.86
CA ALA A 85 14.17 -11.28 1.08
C ALA A 85 14.42 -11.81 2.51
N THR A 86 13.81 -11.16 3.52
CA THR A 86 13.88 -11.62 4.92
C THR A 86 13.12 -12.93 5.13
N TRP A 87 11.97 -13.11 4.49
CA TRP A 87 11.14 -14.31 4.65
C TRP A 87 11.72 -15.56 4.01
N THR A 88 12.52 -15.39 2.97
CA THR A 88 13.07 -16.50 2.16
C THR A 88 14.56 -16.70 2.32
N GLY A 89 15.29 -15.74 2.91
CA GLY A 89 16.74 -15.73 2.94
C GLY A 89 17.38 -15.52 1.56
N GLN A 90 16.59 -15.18 0.55
CA GLN A 90 17.06 -14.94 -0.81
C GLN A 90 17.45 -13.48 -1.04
N PRO A 91 18.32 -13.18 -2.02
CA PRO A 91 18.65 -11.79 -2.36
C PRO A 91 17.41 -10.97 -2.71
N PRO A 92 17.35 -9.68 -2.34
CA PRO A 92 16.24 -8.81 -2.68
C PRO A 92 16.21 -8.47 -4.17
N THR A 93 15.04 -8.10 -4.69
CA THR A 93 14.91 -7.47 -6.02
C THR A 93 15.69 -6.16 -6.04
N ARG A 94 16.66 -6.04 -6.95
CA ARG A 94 17.62 -4.92 -7.01
C ARG A 94 18.13 -4.62 -8.42
N GLY A 95 18.85 -3.51 -8.57
CA GLY A 95 19.54 -3.16 -9.80
C GLY A 95 18.60 -2.96 -10.99
N GLY A 96 18.97 -3.48 -12.16
CA GLY A 96 18.22 -3.30 -13.42
C GLY A 96 16.77 -3.77 -13.37
N VAL A 97 16.47 -4.84 -12.64
CA VAL A 97 15.09 -5.35 -12.45
C VAL A 97 14.23 -4.31 -11.72
N LEU A 98 14.78 -3.70 -10.67
CA LEU A 98 14.09 -2.65 -9.92
C LEU A 98 13.93 -1.36 -10.73
N VAL A 99 14.93 -1.00 -11.55
CA VAL A 99 14.83 0.10 -12.52
C VAL A 99 13.69 -0.16 -13.51
N GLY A 100 13.61 -1.37 -14.08
CA GLY A 100 12.53 -1.75 -15.00
C GLY A 100 11.14 -1.62 -14.38
N LEU A 101 10.96 -2.12 -13.15
CA LEU A 101 9.71 -1.92 -12.38
C LEU A 101 9.38 -0.44 -12.20
N THR A 102 10.38 0.39 -11.87
CA THR A 102 10.20 1.83 -11.68
C THR A 102 9.77 2.50 -12.99
N ILE A 103 10.36 2.11 -14.13
CA ILE A 103 9.99 2.62 -15.46
C ILE A 103 8.54 2.26 -15.79
N PHE A 104 8.10 1.02 -15.59
CA PHE A 104 6.71 0.63 -15.82
C PHE A 104 5.73 1.47 -14.99
N TRP A 105 6.04 1.65 -13.70
CA TRP A 105 5.19 2.46 -12.84
C TRP A 105 5.14 3.92 -13.26
N LEU A 106 6.29 4.58 -13.50
CA LEU A 106 6.37 5.97 -13.93
C LEU A 106 5.67 6.18 -15.27
N ALA A 107 5.92 5.32 -16.25
CA ALA A 107 5.30 5.40 -17.56
C ALA A 107 3.77 5.27 -17.47
N ALA A 108 3.26 4.37 -16.61
CA ALA A 108 1.82 4.25 -16.36
C ALA A 108 1.23 5.53 -15.75
N ARG A 109 1.95 6.16 -14.80
CA ARG A 109 1.49 7.41 -14.18
C ARG A 109 1.50 8.57 -15.17
N ILE A 110 2.55 8.70 -15.99
CA ILE A 110 2.64 9.74 -17.04
C ILE A 110 1.52 9.52 -18.07
N ALA A 111 1.32 8.29 -18.53
CA ALA A 111 0.26 7.97 -19.49
C ALA A 111 -1.14 8.35 -18.97
N ALA A 112 -1.41 8.22 -17.66
CA ALA A 112 -2.70 8.60 -17.06
C ALA A 112 -3.05 10.10 -17.17
N PHE A 113 -2.08 10.96 -17.54
CA PHE A 113 -2.28 12.38 -17.81
C PHE A 113 -2.45 12.69 -19.30
N ILE A 114 -2.30 11.72 -20.19
CA ILE A 114 -2.36 11.91 -21.64
C ILE A 114 -3.78 11.58 -22.13
N PRO A 115 -4.47 12.53 -22.78
CA PRO A 115 -5.77 12.28 -23.41
C PRO A 115 -5.71 11.20 -24.50
N GLY A 116 -6.82 10.55 -24.78
CA GLY A 116 -6.95 9.54 -25.84
C GLY A 116 -6.30 8.19 -25.42
N TRP A 117 -5.24 7.80 -26.13
CA TRP A 117 -4.59 6.50 -25.89
C TRP A 117 -3.94 6.33 -24.51
N GLY A 118 -3.74 7.44 -23.79
CA GLY A 118 -3.04 7.44 -22.51
C GLY A 118 -3.68 6.56 -21.44
N ALA A 119 -5.02 6.56 -21.35
CA ALA A 119 -5.73 5.71 -20.41
C ALA A 119 -5.49 4.22 -20.67
N SER A 120 -5.48 3.78 -21.94
CA SER A 120 -5.17 2.40 -22.33
C SER A 120 -3.71 2.04 -22.05
N ALA A 121 -2.77 2.94 -22.36
CA ALA A 121 -1.35 2.74 -22.05
C ALA A 121 -1.10 2.65 -20.54
N SER A 122 -1.75 3.51 -19.73
CA SER A 122 -1.72 3.44 -18.27
C SER A 122 -2.21 2.08 -17.76
N GLY A 123 -3.28 1.56 -18.35
CA GLY A 123 -3.82 0.24 -18.03
C GLY A 123 -2.85 -0.89 -18.29
N ILE A 124 -2.25 -0.93 -19.47
CA ILE A 124 -1.29 -1.96 -19.86
C ILE A 124 -0.04 -1.89 -18.97
N LEU A 125 0.58 -0.71 -18.90
CA LEU A 125 1.84 -0.52 -18.16
C LEU A 125 1.67 -0.74 -16.65
N GLY A 126 0.56 -0.28 -16.06
CA GLY A 126 0.26 -0.50 -14.66
C GLY A 126 -0.01 -1.96 -14.33
N THR A 127 -0.73 -2.69 -15.19
CA THR A 127 -0.96 -4.12 -15.01
C THR A 127 0.36 -4.90 -15.12
N LEU A 128 1.20 -4.57 -16.10
CA LEU A 128 2.54 -5.16 -16.25
C LEU A 128 3.42 -4.88 -15.04
N PHE A 129 3.34 -3.68 -14.44
CA PHE A 129 4.04 -3.36 -13.19
C PHE A 129 3.67 -4.32 -12.06
N PHE A 130 2.37 -4.56 -11.83
CA PHE A 130 1.91 -5.46 -10.78
C PHE A 130 2.31 -6.91 -11.04
N TRP A 131 2.11 -7.41 -12.25
CA TRP A 131 2.43 -8.79 -12.58
C TRP A 131 3.93 -9.05 -12.63
N TYR A 132 4.72 -8.09 -13.11
CA TYR A 132 6.19 -8.20 -13.04
C TYR A 132 6.66 -8.19 -11.57
N GLY A 133 6.08 -7.33 -10.71
CA GLY A 133 6.32 -7.35 -9.28
C GLY A 133 5.94 -8.68 -8.62
N ALA A 134 4.81 -9.27 -9.03
CA ALA A 134 4.38 -10.59 -8.57
C ALA A 134 5.37 -11.69 -8.97
N VAL A 135 5.89 -11.68 -10.20
CA VAL A 135 6.95 -12.59 -10.66
C VAL A 135 8.23 -12.39 -9.84
N CYS A 136 8.65 -11.15 -9.62
CA CYS A 136 9.81 -10.84 -8.78
C CYS A 136 9.66 -11.38 -7.34
N MET A 137 8.45 -11.39 -6.80
CA MET A 137 8.15 -11.99 -5.49
C MET A 137 8.07 -13.52 -5.57
N ALA A 138 7.50 -14.07 -6.63
CA ALA A 138 7.30 -15.51 -6.80
C ALA A 138 8.63 -16.27 -6.86
N LEU A 139 9.62 -15.74 -7.57
CA LEU A 139 10.92 -16.40 -7.77
C LEU A 139 11.62 -16.80 -6.46
N PRO A 140 11.87 -15.89 -5.50
CA PRO A 140 12.47 -16.24 -4.22
C PRO A 140 11.57 -17.14 -3.36
N VAL A 141 10.25 -16.96 -3.42
CA VAL A 141 9.27 -17.78 -2.67
C VAL A 141 9.29 -19.23 -3.15
N ILE A 142 9.31 -19.46 -4.48
CA ILE A 142 9.36 -20.80 -5.08
C ILE A 142 10.73 -21.44 -4.82
N ARG A 143 11.84 -20.71 -5.03
CA ARG A 143 13.20 -21.23 -4.79
C ARG A 143 13.44 -21.65 -3.35
N SER A 144 12.86 -20.94 -2.39
CA SER A 144 12.96 -21.28 -0.97
C SER A 144 11.88 -22.25 -0.49
N GLN A 145 10.97 -22.68 -1.36
CA GLN A 145 9.79 -23.50 -1.03
C GLN A 145 8.97 -22.95 0.14
N ASN A 146 8.89 -21.61 0.23
CA ASN A 146 8.20 -20.93 1.32
C ASN A 146 6.67 -20.89 1.10
N GLN A 147 6.02 -22.05 1.34
CA GLN A 147 4.58 -22.25 1.13
C GLN A 147 3.70 -21.20 1.84
N ARG A 148 4.16 -20.69 2.99
CA ARG A 148 3.43 -19.65 3.75
C ARG A 148 3.21 -18.38 2.93
N ASN A 149 4.06 -18.09 1.95
CA ASN A 149 4.03 -16.87 1.15
C ASN A 149 3.44 -17.06 -0.25
N TYR A 150 3.08 -18.27 -0.68
CA TYR A 150 2.41 -18.50 -1.97
C TYR A 150 1.10 -17.70 -2.09
N VAL A 151 0.33 -17.63 -0.99
CA VAL A 151 -0.90 -16.85 -0.97
C VAL A 151 -0.67 -15.35 -1.19
N ALA A 152 0.44 -14.79 -0.71
CA ALA A 152 0.77 -13.38 -0.92
C ALA A 152 1.18 -13.11 -2.38
N VAL A 153 1.88 -14.06 -3.03
CA VAL A 153 2.18 -14.00 -4.47
C VAL A 153 0.89 -14.04 -5.28
N PHE A 154 0.00 -14.98 -4.99
CA PHE A 154 -1.31 -15.07 -5.65
C PHE A 154 -2.12 -13.79 -5.48
N ALA A 155 -2.20 -13.28 -4.26
CA ALA A 155 -2.91 -12.02 -3.96
C ALA A 155 -2.35 -10.84 -4.77
N LEU A 156 -1.04 -10.80 -5.01
CA LEU A 156 -0.41 -9.75 -5.82
C LEU A 156 -0.78 -9.85 -7.30
N PHE A 157 -0.90 -11.09 -7.85
CA PHE A 157 -1.45 -11.29 -9.19
C PHE A 157 -2.92 -10.84 -9.26
N VAL A 158 -3.73 -11.13 -8.23
CA VAL A 158 -5.13 -10.68 -8.15
C VAL A 158 -5.21 -9.16 -8.09
N LEU A 159 -4.33 -8.48 -7.35
CA LEU A 159 -4.29 -7.01 -7.32
C LEU A 159 -4.03 -6.42 -8.72
N GLY A 160 -3.09 -6.98 -9.47
CA GLY A 160 -2.87 -6.63 -10.88
C GLY A 160 -4.10 -6.96 -11.76
N GLY A 161 -4.79 -8.05 -11.46
CA GLY A 161 -6.04 -8.44 -12.12
C GLY A 161 -7.17 -7.44 -11.88
N THR A 162 -7.32 -6.90 -10.65
CA THR A 162 -8.33 -5.85 -10.38
C THR A 162 -8.02 -4.56 -11.14
N HIS A 163 -6.73 -4.20 -11.30
CA HIS A 163 -6.32 -3.08 -12.12
C HIS A 163 -6.65 -3.30 -13.60
N ALA A 164 -6.32 -4.48 -14.14
CA ALA A 164 -6.65 -4.84 -15.52
C ALA A 164 -8.18 -4.81 -15.77
N ALA A 165 -8.95 -5.40 -14.85
CA ALA A 165 -10.41 -5.42 -14.94
C ALA A 165 -11.00 -4.01 -14.96
N PHE A 166 -10.50 -3.09 -14.11
CA PHE A 166 -10.89 -1.69 -14.15
C PHE A 166 -10.68 -1.06 -15.54
N HIS A 167 -9.51 -1.25 -16.14
CA HIS A 167 -9.21 -0.70 -17.47
C HIS A 167 -10.00 -1.35 -18.61
N VAL A 168 -10.38 -2.62 -18.49
CA VAL A 168 -11.32 -3.26 -19.43
C VAL A 168 -12.69 -2.59 -19.34
N GLN A 169 -13.21 -2.32 -18.13
CA GLN A 169 -14.47 -1.61 -17.97
C GLN A 169 -14.40 -0.16 -18.47
N LEU A 170 -13.24 0.49 -18.28
CA LEU A 170 -12.99 1.84 -18.80
C LEU A 170 -13.04 1.86 -20.33
N HIS A 171 -12.38 0.91 -20.98
CA HIS A 171 -12.39 0.77 -22.44
C HIS A 171 -13.81 0.50 -23.00
N ASN A 172 -14.60 -0.29 -22.29
CA ASN A 172 -15.98 -0.64 -22.67
C ASN A 172 -16.99 0.46 -22.32
N GLY A 173 -16.61 1.56 -21.67
CA GLY A 173 -17.50 2.63 -21.22
C GLY A 173 -18.51 2.21 -20.16
N ASN A 174 -18.24 1.12 -19.42
CA ASN A 174 -19.14 0.58 -18.39
C ASN A 174 -18.95 1.28 -17.04
N LEU A 175 -19.69 2.34 -16.78
CA LEU A 175 -19.60 3.15 -15.55
C LEU A 175 -19.85 2.33 -14.27
N GLY A 176 -20.81 1.41 -14.29
CA GLY A 176 -21.08 0.52 -13.15
C GLY A 176 -19.89 -0.40 -12.85
N GLY A 177 -19.30 -0.98 -13.90
CA GLY A 177 -18.11 -1.81 -13.79
C GLY A 177 -16.87 -1.03 -13.32
N LEU A 178 -16.72 0.25 -13.70
CA LEU A 178 -15.66 1.12 -13.21
C LEU A 178 -15.74 1.32 -11.71
N LEU A 179 -16.93 1.64 -11.18
CA LEU A 179 -17.13 1.86 -9.75
C LEU A 179 -16.84 0.57 -8.97
N SER A 180 -17.37 -0.56 -9.43
CA SER A 180 -17.14 -1.86 -8.83
C SER A 180 -15.64 -2.26 -8.87
N GLY A 181 -14.94 -1.95 -9.97
CA GLY A 181 -13.49 -2.16 -10.12
C GLY A 181 -12.67 -1.37 -9.10
N LEU A 182 -12.97 -0.08 -8.89
CA LEU A 182 -12.32 0.74 -7.87
C LEU A 182 -12.52 0.19 -6.46
N GLN A 183 -13.78 -0.15 -6.12
CA GLN A 183 -14.11 -0.72 -4.82
C GLN A 183 -13.38 -2.04 -4.59
N SER A 184 -13.32 -2.90 -5.61
CA SER A 184 -12.59 -4.17 -5.57
C SER A 184 -11.10 -3.96 -5.34
N GLY A 185 -10.46 -3.05 -6.06
CA GLY A 185 -9.04 -2.72 -5.88
C GLY A 185 -8.76 -2.24 -4.45
N LEU A 186 -9.60 -1.37 -3.91
CA LEU A 186 -9.46 -0.85 -2.54
C LEU A 186 -9.60 -1.96 -1.49
N VAL A 187 -10.64 -2.80 -1.61
CA VAL A 187 -10.89 -3.92 -0.68
C VAL A 187 -9.79 -4.97 -0.81
N MET A 188 -9.24 -5.19 -2.01
CA MET A 188 -8.08 -6.06 -2.20
C MET A 188 -6.84 -5.60 -1.41
N VAL A 189 -6.58 -4.29 -1.39
CA VAL A 189 -5.49 -3.72 -0.57
C VAL A 189 -5.73 -3.96 0.92
N SER A 190 -7.00 -3.94 1.39
CA SER A 190 -7.33 -4.30 2.79
C SER A 190 -6.91 -5.72 3.14
N GLY A 191 -6.98 -6.67 2.19
CA GLY A 191 -6.49 -8.03 2.38
C GLY A 191 -4.99 -8.08 2.68
N PHE A 192 -4.17 -7.28 2.00
CA PHE A 192 -2.74 -7.16 2.34
C PHE A 192 -2.52 -6.56 3.72
N ILE A 193 -3.30 -5.55 4.11
CA ILE A 193 -3.26 -4.99 5.47
C ILE A 193 -3.55 -6.07 6.50
N GLY A 194 -4.56 -6.92 6.26
CA GLY A 194 -4.90 -8.04 7.13
C GLY A 194 -3.77 -9.07 7.25
N LEU A 195 -3.29 -9.56 6.11
CA LEU A 195 -2.21 -10.54 6.07
C LEU A 195 -0.95 -10.05 6.79
N ILE A 196 -0.52 -8.83 6.48
CA ILE A 196 0.70 -8.26 7.05
C ILE A 196 0.48 -7.88 8.51
N GLY A 197 -0.65 -7.23 8.85
CA GLY A 197 -0.98 -6.82 10.21
C GLY A 197 -0.93 -7.98 11.20
N THR A 198 -1.49 -9.15 10.83
CA THR A 198 -1.44 -10.37 11.67
C THR A 198 -0.04 -10.90 11.92
N ARG A 199 0.93 -10.55 11.06
CA ARG A 199 2.33 -10.98 11.19
C ARG A 199 3.17 -10.02 12.01
N ILE A 200 2.89 -8.71 11.95
CA ILE A 200 3.82 -7.69 12.43
C ILE A 200 3.33 -6.92 13.66
N ILE A 201 2.01 -6.64 13.82
CA ILE A 201 1.55 -5.75 14.88
C ILE A 201 1.86 -6.35 16.26
N SER A 202 1.44 -7.58 16.52
CA SER A 202 1.72 -8.27 17.79
C SER A 202 3.24 -8.45 18.02
N PHE A 203 3.99 -8.78 16.97
CA PHE A 203 5.45 -8.92 17.07
C PHE A 203 6.13 -7.60 17.47
N PHE A 204 5.79 -6.48 16.82
CA PHE A 204 6.40 -5.18 17.15
C PHE A 204 5.97 -4.69 18.54
N THR A 205 4.73 -4.95 18.93
CA THR A 205 4.23 -4.63 20.28
C THR A 205 5.02 -5.40 21.33
N SER A 206 5.14 -6.71 21.17
CA SER A 206 5.93 -7.57 22.06
C SER A 206 7.36 -7.08 22.21
N LYS A 207 8.04 -6.85 21.07
CA LYS A 207 9.45 -6.42 21.06
C LYS A 207 9.65 -5.03 21.69
N ARG A 208 8.73 -4.09 21.49
CA ARG A 208 8.89 -2.72 22.01
C ARG A 208 8.51 -2.60 23.47
N LEU A 209 7.42 -3.24 23.88
CA LEU A 209 6.90 -3.13 25.25
C LEU A 209 7.44 -4.21 26.19
N ASN A 210 8.26 -5.14 25.67
CA ASN A 210 8.73 -6.31 26.41
C ASN A 210 7.61 -7.13 27.06
N VAL A 211 6.54 -7.34 26.28
CA VAL A 211 5.36 -8.14 26.70
C VAL A 211 5.29 -9.44 25.88
N PRO A 212 4.58 -10.48 26.33
CA PRO A 212 4.39 -11.71 25.56
C PRO A 212 3.79 -11.42 24.18
N GLN A 213 4.31 -12.06 23.14
CA GLN A 213 3.72 -11.98 21.82
C GLN A 213 2.42 -12.79 21.79
N ILE A 214 1.34 -12.17 21.31
CA ILE A 214 0.04 -12.84 21.09
C ILE A 214 -0.06 -13.17 19.59
N PRO A 215 0.29 -14.39 19.16
CA PRO A 215 0.23 -14.77 17.76
C PRO A 215 -1.23 -14.89 17.29
N SER A 216 -1.46 -14.60 16.02
CA SER A 216 -2.73 -14.91 15.37
C SER A 216 -2.80 -16.40 15.04
N PRO A 217 -3.93 -17.09 15.31
CA PRO A 217 -4.15 -18.42 14.78
C PRO A 217 -3.98 -18.47 13.26
N LYS A 218 -3.51 -19.59 12.72
CA LYS A 218 -3.24 -19.72 11.27
C LYS A 218 -4.47 -19.40 10.42
N TRP A 219 -5.66 -19.87 10.83
CA TRP A 219 -6.90 -19.60 10.12
C TRP A 219 -7.27 -18.10 10.11
N VAL A 220 -7.00 -17.37 11.20
CA VAL A 220 -7.23 -15.93 11.28
C VAL A 220 -6.34 -15.17 10.27
N ALA A 221 -5.05 -15.53 10.20
CA ALA A 221 -4.13 -14.93 9.25
C ALA A 221 -4.55 -15.21 7.79
N GLN A 222 -5.08 -16.40 7.52
CA GLN A 222 -5.65 -16.76 6.22
C GLN A 222 -6.93 -15.96 5.94
N ALA A 223 -7.90 -15.98 6.86
CA ALA A 223 -9.17 -15.28 6.71
C ALA A 223 -8.98 -13.77 6.53
N SER A 224 -8.00 -13.18 7.21
CA SER A 224 -7.67 -11.74 7.06
C SER A 224 -7.25 -11.32 5.64
N LEU A 225 -6.81 -12.27 4.80
CA LEU A 225 -6.55 -12.04 3.38
C LEU A 225 -7.71 -12.52 2.50
N TRP A 226 -8.16 -13.78 2.72
CA TRP A 226 -9.13 -14.40 1.83
C TRP A 226 -10.49 -13.71 1.85
N LEU A 227 -10.99 -13.28 3.01
CA LEU A 227 -12.31 -12.63 3.11
C LEU A 227 -12.33 -11.29 2.34
N PRO A 228 -11.40 -10.33 2.53
CA PRO A 228 -11.36 -9.14 1.69
C PRO A 228 -11.16 -9.45 0.20
N MET A 229 -10.34 -10.45 -0.15
CA MET A 229 -10.11 -10.83 -1.53
C MET A 229 -11.38 -11.40 -2.18
N LEU A 230 -12.11 -12.29 -1.49
CA LEU A 230 -13.39 -12.82 -1.97
C LEU A 230 -14.44 -11.70 -2.06
N THR A 231 -14.50 -10.80 -1.07
CA THR A 231 -15.33 -9.59 -1.15
C THR A 231 -15.02 -8.80 -2.41
N ALA A 232 -13.73 -8.51 -2.68
CA ALA A 232 -13.29 -7.77 -3.85
C ALA A 232 -13.70 -8.47 -5.16
N MET A 233 -13.53 -9.79 -5.24
CA MET A 233 -13.92 -10.56 -6.43
C MET A 233 -15.43 -10.52 -6.67
N LEU A 234 -16.24 -10.72 -5.64
CA LEU A 234 -17.72 -10.65 -5.76
C LEU A 234 -18.18 -9.24 -6.16
N MET A 235 -17.57 -8.18 -5.59
CA MET A 235 -17.86 -6.80 -5.96
C MET A 235 -17.47 -6.49 -7.41
N ALA A 236 -16.30 -6.97 -7.89
CA ALA A 236 -15.85 -6.75 -9.26
C ALA A 236 -16.84 -7.27 -10.30
N HIS A 237 -17.48 -8.40 -10.00
CA HIS A 237 -18.46 -9.03 -10.90
C HIS A 237 -19.91 -8.61 -10.62
N GLY A 238 -20.18 -7.86 -9.55
CA GLY A 238 -21.53 -7.45 -9.16
C GLY A 238 -22.45 -8.62 -8.78
N VAL A 239 -21.87 -9.76 -8.37
CA VAL A 239 -22.60 -10.98 -8.06
C VAL A 239 -22.69 -11.22 -6.55
N MET A 240 -23.77 -11.85 -6.09
CA MET A 240 -23.99 -12.25 -4.70
C MET A 240 -23.69 -11.12 -3.67
N PRO A 241 -24.32 -9.93 -3.78
CA PRO A 241 -23.99 -8.77 -2.94
C PRO A 241 -24.16 -9.07 -1.44
N TRP A 242 -25.11 -9.92 -1.06
CA TRP A 242 -25.30 -10.37 0.32
C TRP A 242 -24.08 -11.17 0.85
N LEU A 243 -23.48 -12.01 -0.01
CA LEU A 243 -22.29 -12.81 0.37
C LEU A 243 -21.05 -11.92 0.47
N SER A 244 -20.90 -10.95 -0.46
CA SER A 244 -19.88 -9.93 -0.40
C SER A 244 -19.97 -9.14 0.91
N ALA A 245 -21.18 -8.72 1.33
CA ALA A 245 -21.42 -8.05 2.59
C ALA A 245 -21.05 -8.92 3.79
N ALA A 246 -21.44 -10.19 3.79
CA ALA A 246 -21.10 -11.14 4.86
C ALA A 246 -19.59 -11.31 5.02
N PHE A 247 -18.84 -11.46 3.92
CA PHE A 247 -17.37 -11.53 3.95
C PHE A 247 -16.73 -10.23 4.43
N ALA A 248 -17.24 -9.07 4.02
CA ALA A 248 -16.76 -7.78 4.50
C ALA A 248 -16.96 -7.61 6.01
N PHE A 249 -18.15 -7.96 6.54
CA PHE A 249 -18.42 -7.98 8.00
C PHE A 249 -17.50 -8.94 8.74
N ALA A 250 -17.34 -10.17 8.26
CA ALA A 250 -16.48 -11.16 8.88
C ALA A 250 -15.02 -10.69 8.92
N ALA A 251 -14.51 -10.12 7.80
CA ALA A 251 -13.17 -9.56 7.74
C ALA A 251 -13.00 -8.40 8.73
N GLY A 252 -13.91 -7.42 8.71
CA GLY A 252 -13.87 -6.28 9.63
C GLY A 252 -13.96 -6.67 11.10
N GLY A 253 -14.78 -7.67 11.42
CA GLY A 253 -14.85 -8.27 12.76
C GLY A 253 -13.53 -8.90 13.20
N ILE A 254 -12.89 -9.68 12.32
CA ILE A 254 -11.57 -10.26 12.58
C ILE A 254 -10.53 -9.18 12.85
N PHE A 255 -10.47 -8.12 12.03
CA PHE A 255 -9.53 -7.01 12.24
C PHE A 255 -9.76 -6.34 13.61
N SER A 256 -11.00 -6.05 13.95
CA SER A 256 -11.36 -5.40 15.22
C SER A 256 -10.96 -6.27 16.42
N VAL A 257 -11.31 -7.57 16.40
CA VAL A 257 -10.98 -8.52 17.46
C VAL A 257 -9.46 -8.70 17.60
N GLN A 258 -8.73 -8.82 16.47
CA GLN A 258 -7.26 -8.95 16.54
C GLN A 258 -6.62 -7.68 17.08
N GLY A 259 -7.03 -6.50 16.61
CA GLY A 259 -6.55 -5.22 17.14
C GLY A 259 -6.73 -5.11 18.65
N TYR A 260 -7.92 -5.50 19.16
CA TYR A 260 -8.19 -5.55 20.58
C TYR A 260 -7.31 -6.56 21.33
N ARG A 261 -7.15 -7.75 20.85
CA ARG A 261 -6.31 -8.81 21.47
C ARG A 261 -4.84 -8.41 21.62
N TRP A 262 -4.30 -7.62 20.69
CA TRP A 262 -2.90 -7.19 20.72
C TRP A 262 -2.69 -5.90 21.51
N TRP A 263 -3.77 -5.27 21.95
CA TRP A 263 -3.74 -3.97 22.58
C TRP A 263 -3.14 -4.01 23.99
N TYR A 264 -2.24 -3.07 24.24
CA TYR A 264 -1.71 -2.77 25.56
C TYR A 264 -1.72 -1.24 25.75
N LYS A 265 -2.15 -0.76 26.92
CA LYS A 265 -2.25 0.69 27.21
C LYS A 265 -0.96 1.48 26.88
N PRO A 266 0.27 0.99 27.14
CA PRO A 266 1.51 1.69 26.77
C PRO A 266 1.70 1.92 25.26
N VAL A 267 0.97 1.23 24.37
CA VAL A 267 0.98 1.48 22.92
C VAL A 267 0.72 2.96 22.60
N LEU A 268 -0.14 3.63 23.35
CA LEU A 268 -0.46 5.06 23.14
C LEU A 268 0.75 5.99 23.29
N LYS A 269 1.77 5.60 24.05
CA LYS A 269 3.00 6.38 24.25
C LYS A 269 4.03 6.17 23.13
N GLU A 270 3.80 5.19 22.26
CA GLU A 270 4.75 4.76 21.22
C GLU A 270 4.21 5.07 19.82
N PRO A 271 4.61 6.19 19.20
CA PRO A 271 4.11 6.58 17.88
C PRO A 271 4.25 5.48 16.82
N MET A 272 5.39 4.78 16.82
CA MET A 272 5.67 3.69 15.89
C MET A 272 4.82 2.42 16.13
N LEU A 273 4.02 2.38 17.18
CA LEU A 273 3.05 1.31 17.46
C LEU A 273 1.62 1.79 17.24
N TRP A 274 1.18 2.87 17.92
CA TRP A 274 -0.23 3.28 17.84
C TRP A 274 -0.69 3.57 16.41
N ILE A 275 0.21 4.07 15.54
CA ILE A 275 -0.11 4.31 14.13
C ILE A 275 -0.53 3.02 13.40
N LEU A 276 0.10 1.88 13.72
CA LEU A 276 -0.24 0.58 13.12
C LEU A 276 -1.60 0.09 13.61
N PHE A 277 -1.89 0.26 14.91
CA PHE A 277 -3.19 -0.09 15.48
C PHE A 277 -4.30 0.78 14.89
N ALA A 278 -4.09 2.09 14.77
CA ALA A 278 -5.05 3.02 14.20
C ALA A 278 -5.39 2.64 12.75
N GLY A 279 -4.39 2.43 11.90
CA GLY A 279 -4.61 2.05 10.49
C GLY A 279 -5.29 0.67 10.35
N TYR A 280 -4.90 -0.29 11.19
CA TYR A 280 -5.53 -1.61 11.21
C TYR A 280 -7.00 -1.56 11.63
N LEU A 281 -7.32 -0.79 12.68
CA LEU A 281 -8.67 -0.59 13.16
C LEU A 281 -9.54 0.17 12.13
N PHE A 282 -9.04 1.25 11.52
CA PHE A 282 -9.76 1.96 10.47
C PHE A 282 -10.08 1.07 9.28
N THR A 283 -9.14 0.17 8.90
CA THR A 283 -9.40 -0.81 7.84
C THR A 283 -10.54 -1.76 8.24
N GLY A 284 -10.54 -2.27 9.47
CA GLY A 284 -11.60 -3.14 9.99
C GLY A 284 -12.96 -2.46 10.02
N LEU A 285 -13.04 -1.24 10.57
CA LEU A 285 -14.27 -0.44 10.60
C LEU A 285 -14.75 -0.09 9.18
N GLY A 286 -13.81 0.20 8.27
CA GLY A 286 -14.13 0.47 6.88
C GLY A 286 -14.72 -0.75 6.17
N LEU A 287 -14.19 -1.96 6.41
CA LEU A 287 -14.78 -3.21 5.88
C LEU A 287 -16.18 -3.47 6.45
N ILE A 288 -16.41 -3.20 7.74
CA ILE A 288 -17.75 -3.27 8.34
C ILE A 288 -18.70 -2.29 7.63
N ALA A 289 -18.25 -1.05 7.37
CA ALA A 289 -19.07 -0.06 6.67
C ALA A 289 -19.34 -0.46 5.20
N VAL A 290 -18.36 -1.07 4.50
CA VAL A 290 -18.57 -1.67 3.18
C VAL A 290 -19.61 -2.77 3.24
N GLY A 291 -19.58 -3.67 4.23
CA GLY A 291 -20.61 -4.67 4.42
C GLY A 291 -21.99 -4.05 4.72
N ALA A 292 -22.04 -3.01 5.55
CA ALA A 292 -23.26 -2.29 5.91
C ALA A 292 -23.89 -1.54 4.72
N SER A 293 -23.11 -1.24 3.68
CA SER A 293 -23.60 -0.60 2.47
C SER A 293 -24.63 -1.44 1.70
N TYR A 294 -24.63 -2.76 1.92
CA TYR A 294 -25.65 -3.66 1.39
C TYR A 294 -27.06 -3.29 1.88
N PHE A 295 -27.19 -2.88 3.15
CA PHE A 295 -28.46 -2.46 3.74
C PHE A 295 -28.74 -0.96 3.52
N LYS A 296 -27.68 -0.13 3.58
CA LYS A 296 -27.80 1.32 3.42
C LYS A 296 -26.61 1.84 2.58
N PRO A 297 -26.85 2.17 1.29
CA PRO A 297 -25.77 2.57 0.35
C PRO A 297 -24.88 3.72 0.83
N ALA A 298 -25.40 4.63 1.69
CA ALA A 298 -24.62 5.74 2.24
C ALA A 298 -23.37 5.29 3.03
N PHE A 299 -23.37 4.08 3.61
CA PHE A 299 -22.21 3.54 4.30
C PHE A 299 -21.03 3.21 3.38
N LEU A 300 -21.26 3.07 2.06
CA LEU A 300 -20.18 2.77 1.13
C LEU A 300 -19.12 3.88 1.10
N ASN A 301 -19.57 5.15 1.02
CA ASN A 301 -18.64 6.28 1.01
C ASN A 301 -17.85 6.37 2.32
N LEU A 302 -18.49 6.10 3.48
CA LEU A 302 -17.81 6.00 4.76
C LEU A 302 -16.75 4.88 4.75
N GLY A 303 -17.13 3.68 4.31
CA GLY A 303 -16.24 2.51 4.25
C GLY A 303 -15.03 2.74 3.36
N VAL A 304 -15.24 3.25 2.14
CA VAL A 304 -14.18 3.57 1.18
C VAL A 304 -13.13 4.51 1.77
N HIS A 305 -13.55 5.56 2.50
CA HIS A 305 -12.60 6.54 3.03
C HIS A 305 -12.01 6.14 4.39
N LEU A 306 -12.72 5.34 5.19
CA LEU A 306 -12.11 4.69 6.36
C LEU A 306 -10.97 3.74 5.92
N ILE A 307 -11.17 2.97 4.86
CA ILE A 307 -10.10 2.12 4.31
C ILE A 307 -9.01 2.97 3.66
N GLY A 308 -9.38 3.91 2.76
CA GLY A 308 -8.41 4.64 1.93
C GLY A 308 -7.54 5.60 2.73
N VAL A 309 -8.13 6.50 3.51
CA VAL A 309 -7.38 7.51 4.28
C VAL A 309 -6.96 6.94 5.63
N GLY A 310 -7.92 6.39 6.38
CA GLY A 310 -7.68 5.86 7.72
C GLY A 310 -6.87 4.57 7.74
N GLY A 311 -7.23 3.60 6.89
CA GLY A 311 -6.53 2.32 6.79
C GLY A 311 -5.20 2.46 6.05
N ILE A 312 -5.28 2.69 4.75
CA ILE A 312 -4.12 2.70 3.85
C ILE A 312 -3.21 3.88 4.20
N GLY A 313 -3.73 5.12 4.23
CA GLY A 313 -2.90 6.31 4.49
C GLY A 313 -2.14 6.22 5.82
N VAL A 314 -2.84 5.91 6.91
CA VAL A 314 -2.26 5.84 8.26
C VAL A 314 -1.27 4.68 8.38
N LEU A 315 -1.65 3.47 7.96
CA LEU A 315 -0.80 2.29 8.15
C LEU A 315 0.41 2.29 7.23
N THR A 316 0.24 2.72 5.96
CA THR A 316 1.38 2.78 5.03
C THR A 316 2.42 3.79 5.49
N LEU A 317 2.01 4.96 5.99
CA LEU A 317 2.93 5.96 6.52
C LEU A 317 3.73 5.39 7.72
N GLY A 318 3.06 4.69 8.64
CA GLY A 318 3.71 4.02 9.77
C GLY A 318 4.70 2.94 9.34
N MET A 319 4.30 2.11 8.37
CA MET A 319 5.15 1.03 7.84
C MET A 319 6.32 1.56 7.02
N MET A 320 6.09 2.57 6.18
CA MET A 320 7.16 3.22 5.41
C MET A 320 8.22 3.83 6.34
N ALA A 321 7.80 4.53 7.39
CA ALA A 321 8.71 5.11 8.37
C ALA A 321 9.53 4.03 9.10
N ARG A 322 8.87 2.96 9.55
CA ARG A 322 9.51 1.87 10.28
C ARG A 322 10.49 1.08 9.41
N THR A 323 10.04 0.68 8.22
CA THR A 323 10.85 -0.09 7.27
C THR A 323 12.08 0.72 6.84
N ALA A 324 11.90 2.00 6.52
CA ALA A 324 12.99 2.87 6.12
C ALA A 324 14.06 2.98 7.23
N LEU A 325 13.69 3.23 8.48
CA LEU A 325 14.65 3.28 9.60
C LEU A 325 15.42 1.97 9.74
N GLY A 326 14.71 0.83 9.83
CA GLY A 326 15.32 -0.48 10.05
C GLY A 326 16.26 -0.91 8.93
N HIS A 327 15.88 -0.65 7.67
CA HIS A 327 16.68 -1.07 6.51
C HIS A 327 17.75 -0.05 6.08
N THR A 328 17.77 1.17 6.63
CA THR A 328 18.84 2.15 6.40
C THR A 328 19.86 2.20 7.54
N GLY A 329 19.70 1.35 8.56
CA GLY A 329 20.62 1.29 9.72
C GLY A 329 20.36 2.40 10.75
N ASN A 330 19.25 3.11 10.68
CA ASN A 330 18.87 4.13 11.63
C ASN A 330 18.05 3.54 12.79
N PRO A 331 18.15 4.10 14.01
CA PRO A 331 17.39 3.61 15.15
C PRO A 331 15.89 3.83 14.95
N ILE A 332 15.11 2.79 15.22
CA ILE A 332 13.64 2.88 15.17
C ILE A 332 13.10 3.64 16.39
N TYR A 333 13.79 3.56 17.49
CA TYR A 333 13.43 4.16 18.77
C TYR A 333 14.63 4.91 19.40
N PRO A 334 14.44 6.20 19.85
CA PRO A 334 13.26 7.01 19.58
C PRO A 334 13.17 7.37 18.09
N PRO A 335 11.95 7.50 17.53
CA PRO A 335 11.80 7.95 16.15
C PRO A 335 12.19 9.42 16.00
N PRO A 336 12.59 9.87 14.80
CA PRO A 336 12.81 11.29 14.53
C PRO A 336 11.58 12.14 14.87
N LYS A 337 11.77 13.35 15.41
CA LYS A 337 10.67 14.24 15.83
C LYS A 337 9.64 14.54 14.74
N ALA A 338 10.05 14.52 13.47
CA ALA A 338 9.15 14.70 12.33
C ALA A 338 8.12 13.56 12.16
N VAL A 339 8.42 12.35 12.65
CA VAL A 339 7.56 11.17 12.47
C VAL A 339 6.22 11.31 13.21
N PRO A 340 6.17 11.59 14.52
CA PRO A 340 4.89 11.84 15.19
C PRO A 340 4.08 12.96 14.56
N VAL A 341 4.74 14.02 14.06
CA VAL A 341 4.06 15.12 13.37
C VAL A 341 3.37 14.62 12.11
N ALA A 342 4.09 13.87 11.25
CA ALA A 342 3.49 13.26 10.05
C ALA A 342 2.31 12.35 10.40
N PHE A 343 2.42 11.57 11.48
CA PHE A 343 1.36 10.66 11.92
C PHE A 343 0.10 11.41 12.36
N TRP A 344 0.25 12.48 13.15
CA TRP A 344 -0.88 13.30 13.59
C TRP A 344 -1.52 14.06 12.42
N LEU A 345 -0.73 14.54 11.44
CA LEU A 345 -1.27 15.15 10.23
C LEU A 345 -2.14 14.15 9.45
N MET A 346 -1.69 12.90 9.33
CA MET A 346 -2.46 11.84 8.65
C MET A 346 -3.74 11.47 9.43
N MET A 347 -3.67 11.42 10.76
CA MET A 347 -4.86 11.22 11.61
C MET A 347 -5.86 12.37 11.47
N ALA A 348 -5.39 13.61 11.44
CA ALA A 348 -6.22 14.80 11.22
C ALA A 348 -6.84 14.77 9.80
N ALA A 349 -6.08 14.37 8.77
CA ALA A 349 -6.60 14.17 7.43
C ALA A 349 -7.76 13.16 7.41
N THR A 350 -7.60 12.04 8.14
CA THR A 350 -8.64 11.03 8.29
C THR A 350 -9.88 11.61 8.97
N ALA A 351 -9.72 12.30 10.10
CA ALA A 351 -10.85 12.88 10.83
C ALA A 351 -11.62 13.88 9.96
N VAL A 352 -10.92 14.80 9.28
CA VAL A 352 -11.55 15.80 8.39
C VAL A 352 -12.22 15.12 7.20
N ARG A 353 -11.63 14.04 6.66
CA ARG A 353 -12.26 13.27 5.57
C ARG A 353 -13.55 12.58 6.02
N MET A 354 -13.61 12.11 7.26
CA MET A 354 -14.86 11.56 7.83
C MET A 354 -15.94 12.65 7.98
N VAL A 355 -15.58 13.86 8.41
CA VAL A 355 -16.51 15.01 8.43
C VAL A 355 -17.07 15.28 7.02
N ALA A 356 -16.22 15.22 5.97
CA ALA A 356 -16.65 15.41 4.59
C ALA A 356 -17.73 14.41 4.13
N VAL A 357 -17.72 13.17 4.66
CA VAL A 357 -18.73 12.14 4.31
C VAL A 357 -20.15 12.57 4.71
N PHE A 358 -20.26 13.36 5.75
CA PHE A 358 -21.52 13.84 6.32
C PHE A 358 -21.82 15.32 5.95
N SER A 359 -20.98 15.94 5.12
CA SER A 359 -21.09 17.36 4.74
C SER A 359 -21.64 17.49 3.32
N SER A 360 -22.16 18.67 3.00
CA SER A 360 -22.63 19.06 1.66
C SER A 360 -22.22 20.49 1.31
N GLY A 361 -22.35 20.88 0.04
CA GLY A 361 -22.07 22.24 -0.44
C GLY A 361 -20.65 22.71 -0.14
N THR A 362 -20.51 23.94 0.34
CA THR A 362 -19.22 24.56 0.64
C THR A 362 -18.45 23.85 1.76
N ALA A 363 -19.15 23.33 2.79
CA ALA A 363 -18.54 22.57 3.88
C ALA A 363 -17.88 21.28 3.36
N TYR A 364 -18.52 20.57 2.43
CA TYR A 364 -17.93 19.42 1.75
C TYR A 364 -16.63 19.79 1.01
N THR A 365 -16.69 20.87 0.20
CA THR A 365 -15.52 21.30 -0.58
C THR A 365 -14.33 21.70 0.33
N HIS A 366 -14.60 22.47 1.39
CA HIS A 366 -13.56 22.84 2.35
C HIS A 366 -12.98 21.63 3.08
N SER A 367 -13.82 20.68 3.49
CA SER A 367 -13.36 19.45 4.15
C SER A 367 -12.49 18.59 3.22
N ILE A 368 -12.86 18.44 1.93
CA ILE A 368 -12.05 17.75 0.93
C ILE A 368 -10.67 18.42 0.79
N ARG A 369 -10.64 19.73 0.56
CA ARG A 369 -9.38 20.49 0.40
C ARG A 369 -8.50 20.39 1.64
N THR A 370 -9.06 20.59 2.82
CA THR A 370 -8.31 20.50 4.09
C THR A 370 -7.75 19.10 4.32
N SER A 371 -8.57 18.06 4.11
CA SER A 371 -8.09 16.67 4.21
C SER A 371 -6.98 16.38 3.21
N SER A 372 -7.09 16.85 1.97
CA SER A 372 -6.08 16.67 0.93
C SER A 372 -4.75 17.34 1.31
N VAL A 373 -4.81 18.57 1.83
CA VAL A 373 -3.60 19.29 2.30
C VAL A 373 -2.95 18.57 3.47
N LEU A 374 -3.73 18.15 4.48
CA LEU A 374 -3.20 17.43 5.64
C LEU A 374 -2.56 16.09 5.25
N PHE A 375 -3.21 15.33 4.36
CA PHE A 375 -2.67 14.07 3.81
C PHE A 375 -1.35 14.32 3.06
N ALA A 376 -1.32 15.31 2.18
CA ALA A 376 -0.13 15.67 1.42
C ALA A 376 1.01 16.13 2.34
N LEU A 377 0.73 16.98 3.32
CA LEU A 377 1.72 17.44 4.29
C LEU A 377 2.31 16.27 5.09
N ALA A 378 1.48 15.30 5.51
CA ALA A 378 1.96 14.10 6.19
C ALA A 378 2.99 13.32 5.34
N LEU A 379 2.70 13.12 4.05
CA LEU A 379 3.61 12.45 3.12
C LEU A 379 4.84 13.30 2.80
N LEU A 380 4.70 14.61 2.65
CA LEU A 380 5.84 15.52 2.38
C LEU A 380 6.78 15.64 3.58
N VAL A 381 6.28 15.65 4.82
CA VAL A 381 7.11 15.58 6.04
C VAL A 381 7.88 14.25 6.07
N TYR A 382 7.23 13.15 5.71
CA TYR A 382 7.92 11.87 5.53
C TYR A 382 9.01 11.98 4.44
N ALA A 383 8.67 12.45 3.25
CA ALA A 383 9.58 12.56 2.12
C ALA A 383 10.81 13.41 2.48
N TRP A 384 10.59 14.59 3.05
CA TRP A 384 11.66 15.48 3.50
C TRP A 384 12.65 14.80 4.45
N LYS A 385 12.13 14.01 5.42
CA LYS A 385 13.00 13.39 6.41
C LYS A 385 13.66 12.11 5.90
N TYR A 386 12.95 11.30 5.10
CA TYR A 386 13.39 9.94 4.77
C TYR A 386 14.09 9.80 3.42
N ILE A 387 13.75 10.60 2.40
CA ILE A 387 14.38 10.50 1.09
C ILE A 387 15.91 10.61 1.18
N PRO A 388 16.51 11.52 1.97
CA PRO A 388 17.96 11.57 2.11
C PRO A 388 18.60 10.26 2.60
N TRP A 389 17.90 9.48 3.41
CA TRP A 389 18.37 8.15 3.86
C TRP A 389 18.11 7.05 2.83
N LEU A 390 17.03 7.17 2.07
CA LEU A 390 16.66 6.18 1.04
C LEU A 390 17.62 6.19 -0.16
N ILE A 391 18.23 7.33 -0.46
CA ILE A 391 19.17 7.47 -1.59
C ILE A 391 20.65 7.30 -1.18
N ARG A 392 20.96 7.16 0.12
CA ARG A 392 22.32 6.99 0.63
C ARG A 392 22.60 5.54 1.03
N PRO A 393 23.87 5.12 1.11
CA PRO A 393 24.23 3.86 1.75
C PRO A 393 23.70 3.77 3.18
N ARG A 394 23.63 2.57 3.71
CA ARG A 394 23.24 2.34 5.12
C ARG A 394 24.22 3.02 6.06
N SER A 395 23.70 3.61 7.15
CA SER A 395 24.50 4.29 8.16
C SER A 395 25.40 3.33 8.96
N ASP A 396 25.06 2.03 9.02
CA ASP A 396 25.80 0.99 9.72
C ASP A 396 26.82 0.24 8.82
N GLY A 397 27.02 0.68 7.58
CA GLY A 397 27.98 0.11 6.62
C GLY A 397 27.60 -1.27 6.06
N ARG A 398 26.48 -1.86 6.48
CA ARG A 398 26.03 -3.16 5.97
C ARG A 398 25.47 -3.02 4.54
N PRO A 399 25.53 -4.07 3.71
CA PRO A 399 24.85 -4.07 2.44
C PRO A 399 23.31 -3.98 2.63
N GLY A 400 22.62 -3.19 1.79
CA GLY A 400 21.16 -3.07 1.92
C GLY A 400 20.54 -2.02 1.02
#